data_65485e9a21d94df82fe13ed8e9ffc9e7
#
_entry.id   65485e9a21d94df82fe13ed8e9ffc9e7
#
_cell.length_a   1.000
_cell.length_b   1.000
_cell.length_c   1.000
_cell.angle_alpha   90.00
_cell.angle_beta   90.00
_cell.angle_gamma   90.00
#
_symmetry.space_group_name_H-M   'P 1'
#
loop_
_entity.id
_entity.type
_entity.pdbx_description
1 polymer ?
#
loop_
_entity_poly.entity_id
_entity_poly.type
_entity_poly.pdbx_seq_one_letter_code
_entity_poly.pdbx_strand_id
1 'polypeptide(L)'
;MKKLRAMALGALTLFSLAYAGGNGDWGGYRPFKGSYLIYSNELGEQQPPTPHDRKISFMVTGTVAKDMFDSMAPDSKERCSVEKGYRERNKENVSCSLDRDGYVCHFGFNLRSGKSIAGSIC
;
A
#
# COMPACT_ATOMS: atom_id res chain seq x y z
N MET A 1 8.78 -65.22 -26.36
CA MET A 1 8.24 -64.27 -27.07
C MET A 1 7.45 -63.34 -26.33
N LYS A 2 7.55 -62.22 -26.39
CA LYS A 2 6.78 -61.24 -25.88
C LYS A 2 7.36 -60.39 -24.96
N LYS A 3 7.63 -59.40 -25.12
CA LYS A 3 7.14 -58.21 -25.43
C LYS A 3 6.59 -57.43 -24.47
N LEU A 4 7.09 -56.66 -24.06
CA LEU A 4 7.37 -55.49 -23.79
C LEU A 4 6.60 -54.47 -24.07
N ARG A 5 6.29 -53.72 -23.16
CA ARG A 5 5.84 -52.48 -23.48
C ARG A 5 6.11 -51.59 -22.40
N ALA A 6 7.01 -50.85 -22.57
CA ALA A 6 7.20 -49.78 -21.69
C ALA A 6 6.43 -48.68 -22.16
N MET A 7 5.80 -48.07 -21.33
CA MET A 7 5.09 -47.03 -21.62
C MET A 7 5.58 -45.78 -21.16
N ALA A 8 5.66 -44.87 -21.92
CA ALA A 8 5.94 -43.52 -21.70
C ALA A 8 4.79 -42.85 -21.03
N LEU A 9 4.96 -42.55 -19.81
CA LEU A 9 4.02 -41.72 -19.09
C LEU A 9 4.81 -40.82 -18.18
N GLY A 10 5.39 -39.80 -18.72
CA GLY A 10 6.17 -38.93 -17.87
C GLY A 10 6.30 -37.52 -18.36
N ALA A 11 5.51 -37.09 -19.33
CA ALA A 11 5.78 -35.85 -19.96
C ALA A 11 4.72 -34.74 -19.77
N LEU A 12 3.80 -34.94 -18.86
CA LEU A 12 2.68 -34.02 -18.78
C LEU A 12 2.58 -33.18 -17.51
N THR A 13 3.55 -33.29 -16.62
CA THR A 13 3.43 -32.60 -15.35
C THR A 13 4.31 -31.35 -15.20
N LEU A 14 5.10 -31.03 -16.21
CA LEU A 14 6.06 -29.94 -16.10
C LEU A 14 5.56 -28.58 -16.59
N PHE A 15 4.38 -28.56 -17.22
CA PHE A 15 3.89 -27.32 -17.78
C PHE A 15 3.10 -26.44 -16.81
N SER A 16 2.67 -27.00 -15.70
CA SER A 16 1.87 -26.20 -14.75
C SER A 16 2.69 -25.33 -13.83
N LEU A 17 3.99 -25.57 -13.72
CA LEU A 17 4.84 -24.79 -12.82
C LEU A 17 5.36 -23.50 -13.45
N ALA A 18 5.36 -23.41 -14.75
CA ALA A 18 5.87 -22.22 -15.43
C ALA A 18 4.89 -21.04 -15.40
N TYR A 19 3.62 -21.33 -15.13
CA TYR A 19 2.61 -20.28 -15.08
C TYR A 19 2.49 -19.63 -13.69
N ALA A 20 2.95 -20.30 -12.65
CA ALA A 20 2.78 -19.83 -11.30
C ALA A 20 3.76 -18.70 -10.91
N GLY A 21 4.81 -18.49 -11.70
CA GLY A 21 5.87 -17.54 -11.34
C GLY A 21 5.83 -16.21 -12.06
N GLY A 22 4.95 -16.01 -13.05
CA GLY A 22 4.98 -14.79 -13.82
C GLY A 22 3.68 -14.04 -13.74
N ASN A 23 3.59 -12.85 -13.37
CA ASN A 23 2.42 -11.97 -13.38
C ASN A 23 1.32 -12.28 -12.38
N GLY A 24 1.54 -13.23 -11.47
CA GLY A 24 0.47 -13.75 -10.63
C GLY A 24 -0.08 -12.80 -9.58
N ASP A 25 0.57 -11.68 -9.35
CA ASP A 25 0.25 -10.94 -8.14
C ASP A 25 -0.61 -9.71 -8.33
N TRP A 26 -0.81 -9.26 -9.56
CA TRP A 26 -1.50 -7.99 -9.77
C TRP A 26 -2.99 -8.04 -9.41
N GLY A 27 -3.61 -9.17 -9.44
CA GLY A 27 -5.06 -9.31 -9.19
C GLY A 27 -5.41 -9.80 -7.80
N GLY A 28 -4.44 -10.08 -6.94
CA GLY A 28 -4.68 -10.61 -5.61
C GLY A 28 -4.41 -9.60 -4.50
N TYR A 29 -5.16 -9.72 -3.42
CA TYR A 29 -4.86 -8.93 -2.22
C TYR A 29 -3.57 -9.41 -1.60
N ARG A 30 -2.76 -8.47 -1.16
CA ARG A 30 -1.49 -8.76 -0.49
C ARG A 30 -1.44 -8.09 0.88
N PRO A 31 -0.79 -8.71 1.86
CA PRO A 31 -0.58 -8.04 3.14
C PRO A 31 0.35 -6.84 2.96
N PHE A 32 0.20 -5.85 3.81
CA PHE A 32 1.04 -4.66 3.81
C PHE A 32 1.46 -4.32 5.24
N LYS A 33 2.49 -3.48 5.36
CA LYS A 33 2.91 -2.94 6.65
C LYS A 33 2.25 -1.59 6.88
N GLY A 34 1.64 -1.46 8.05
CA GLY A 34 0.98 -0.21 8.36
C GLY A 34 0.36 -0.21 9.73
N SER A 35 -0.13 0.96 10.12
CA SER A 35 -0.86 1.17 11.35
C SER A 35 -2.01 2.12 11.09
N TYR A 36 -2.93 2.21 12.03
CA TYR A 36 -4.07 3.10 11.92
C TYR A 36 -4.41 3.73 13.25
N LEU A 37 -5.07 4.86 13.18
CA LEU A 37 -5.63 5.54 14.34
C LEU A 37 -7.09 5.89 14.04
N ILE A 38 -7.98 5.52 14.97
CA ILE A 38 -9.37 5.98 14.93
C ILE A 38 -9.49 7.10 15.95
N TYR A 39 -10.05 8.24 15.56
CA TYR A 39 -10.02 9.45 16.36
C TYR A 39 -11.24 10.33 16.08
N SER A 40 -11.41 11.32 16.91
CA SER A 40 -12.31 12.45 16.69
C SER A 40 -11.52 13.75 16.65
N ASN A 41 -12.17 14.85 16.31
CA ASN A 41 -11.57 16.16 16.09
C ASN A 41 -10.63 16.19 14.88
N GLU A 42 -9.79 17.20 14.82
CA GLU A 42 -8.89 17.40 13.69
C GLU A 42 -7.52 16.76 13.93
N LEU A 43 -6.78 16.53 12.85
CA LEU A 43 -5.39 16.09 12.95
C LEU A 43 -4.57 17.14 13.70
N GLY A 44 -3.73 16.67 14.61
CA GLY A 44 -2.98 17.55 15.50
C GLY A 44 -3.69 17.81 16.84
N GLU A 45 -4.99 17.58 16.88
CA GLU A 45 -5.80 17.74 18.10
C GLU A 45 -6.70 16.52 18.31
N GLN A 46 -6.20 15.34 17.99
CA GLN A 46 -6.98 14.11 18.05
C GLN A 46 -7.47 13.81 19.47
N GLN A 47 -8.70 13.36 19.54
CA GLN A 47 -9.35 12.91 20.76
C GLN A 47 -9.91 11.50 20.55
N PRO A 48 -10.27 10.80 21.61
CA PRO A 48 -10.92 9.49 21.46
C PRO A 48 -12.15 9.58 20.58
N PRO A 49 -12.42 8.56 19.75
CA PRO A 49 -13.57 8.59 18.86
C PRO A 49 -14.89 8.64 19.63
N THR A 50 -15.88 9.29 19.03
CA THR A 50 -17.22 9.37 19.59
C THR A 50 -18.22 8.75 18.59
N PRO A 51 -19.48 8.50 19.00
CA PRO A 51 -20.49 8.01 18.07
C PRO A 51 -20.80 9.00 16.92
N HIS A 52 -20.49 10.28 17.11
CA HIS A 52 -20.81 11.33 16.13
C HIS A 52 -19.62 11.79 15.32
N ASP A 53 -18.41 11.50 15.78
CA ASP A 53 -17.19 11.90 15.10
C ASP A 53 -16.18 10.75 15.16
N ARG A 54 -16.05 10.05 14.02
CA ARG A 54 -15.16 8.89 13.89
C ARG A 54 -14.42 8.98 12.56
N LYS A 55 -13.14 9.20 12.67
CA LYS A 55 -12.23 9.26 11.53
C LYS A 55 -11.18 8.19 11.69
N ILE A 56 -10.63 7.74 10.58
CA ILE A 56 -9.51 6.81 10.58
C ILE A 56 -8.38 7.41 9.76
N SER A 57 -7.18 7.33 10.29
CA SER A 57 -5.95 7.66 9.57
C SER A 57 -5.14 6.40 9.42
N PHE A 58 -4.65 6.15 8.22
CA PHE A 58 -3.73 5.06 7.93
C PHE A 58 -2.34 5.61 7.67
N MET A 59 -1.35 4.91 8.20
CA MET A 59 0.04 5.11 7.86
C MET A 59 0.55 3.77 7.31
N VAL A 60 1.01 3.76 6.07
CA VAL A 60 1.53 2.56 5.43
C VAL A 60 2.98 2.77 5.06
N THR A 61 3.77 1.69 5.13
CA THR A 61 5.21 1.73 4.87
C THR A 61 5.60 0.57 3.95
N GLY A 62 6.87 0.50 3.59
CA GLY A 62 7.42 -0.60 2.81
C GLY A 62 6.93 -0.61 1.37
N THR A 63 6.71 -1.81 0.85
CA THR A 63 6.41 -2.01 -0.57
C THR A 63 5.15 -1.28 -1.03
N VAL A 64 4.08 -1.32 -0.24
CA VAL A 64 2.84 -0.63 -0.61
C VAL A 64 3.06 0.88 -0.69
N ALA A 65 3.80 1.44 0.25
CA ALA A 65 4.08 2.88 0.24
C ALA A 65 4.94 3.27 -0.97
N LYS A 66 5.92 2.44 -1.32
CA LYS A 66 6.72 2.67 -2.51
C LYS A 66 5.87 2.61 -3.78
N ASP A 67 5.01 1.62 -3.89
CA ASP A 67 4.13 1.47 -5.04
C ASP A 67 3.19 2.67 -5.19
N MET A 68 2.65 3.16 -4.08
CA MET A 68 1.83 4.36 -4.05
C MET A 68 2.64 5.60 -4.48
N PHE A 69 3.80 5.79 -3.87
CA PHE A 69 4.68 6.92 -4.19
C PHE A 69 5.02 6.93 -5.69
N ASP A 70 5.43 5.78 -6.23
CA ASP A 70 5.80 5.66 -7.62
C ASP A 70 4.64 5.98 -8.57
N SER A 71 3.41 5.80 -8.13
CA SER A 71 2.20 6.06 -8.90
C SER A 71 1.73 7.51 -8.84
N MET A 72 2.32 8.32 -7.98
CA MET A 72 1.81 9.66 -7.65
C MET A 72 2.66 10.81 -8.18
N ALA A 73 3.49 10.58 -9.19
CA ALA A 73 4.31 11.65 -9.76
C ALA A 73 3.45 12.86 -10.20
N PRO A 74 4.01 14.04 -10.23
CA PRO A 74 5.39 14.43 -9.88
C PRO A 74 5.60 14.70 -8.39
N ASP A 75 6.85 14.94 -8.02
CA ASP A 75 7.17 15.39 -6.67
C ASP A 75 6.50 16.72 -6.38
N SER A 76 6.05 16.90 -5.15
CA SER A 76 5.49 18.15 -4.67
C SER A 76 6.58 19.22 -4.54
N LYS A 77 6.24 20.44 -4.91
CA LYS A 77 7.14 21.57 -4.71
C LYS A 77 7.21 21.99 -3.24
N GLU A 78 6.07 21.93 -2.56
CA GLU A 78 6.00 22.17 -1.13
C GLU A 78 6.21 20.86 -0.39
N ARG A 79 7.06 20.87 0.61
CA ARG A 79 7.47 19.67 1.33
C ARG A 79 7.46 19.91 2.83
N CYS A 80 7.10 18.87 3.57
CA CYS A 80 7.09 18.93 5.04
C CYS A 80 8.49 18.93 5.65
N SER A 81 9.53 18.58 4.89
CA SER A 81 10.91 18.54 5.38
C SER A 81 11.85 19.13 4.35
N VAL A 82 12.92 19.76 4.86
CA VAL A 82 14.02 20.30 4.04
C VAL A 82 15.24 19.39 4.07
N GLU A 83 15.14 18.21 4.67
CA GLU A 83 16.24 17.27 4.73
C GLU A 83 16.69 16.86 3.34
N LYS A 84 18.01 16.69 3.19
CA LYS A 84 18.58 16.27 1.93
C LYS A 84 18.07 14.87 1.56
N GLY A 85 17.58 14.73 0.33
CA GLY A 85 17.05 13.47 -0.16
C GLY A 85 15.58 13.22 0.18
N TYR A 86 14.96 14.09 0.97
CA TYR A 86 13.54 13.99 1.24
C TYR A 86 12.74 14.31 -0.01
N ARG A 87 11.76 13.48 -0.32
CA ARG A 87 10.85 13.67 -1.44
C ARG A 87 9.42 13.46 -0.99
N GLU A 88 8.51 14.20 -1.56
CA GLU A 88 7.09 14.12 -1.20
C GLU A 88 6.23 14.19 -2.44
N ARG A 89 5.16 13.42 -2.45
CA ARG A 89 4.14 13.42 -3.50
C ARG A 89 2.78 13.42 -2.87
N ASN A 90 1.91 14.30 -3.35
CA ASN A 90 0.57 14.47 -2.81
C ASN A 90 -0.46 14.42 -3.92
N LYS A 91 -1.55 13.69 -3.71
CA LYS A 91 -2.71 13.66 -4.59
C LYS A 91 -3.95 13.73 -3.72
N GLU A 92 -4.67 14.85 -3.79
CA GLU A 92 -5.83 15.07 -2.94
C GLU A 92 -5.48 14.80 -1.47
N ASN A 93 -6.13 13.85 -0.85
CA ASN A 93 -5.93 13.51 0.55
C ASN A 93 -4.88 12.42 0.80
N VAL A 94 -4.19 11.97 -0.23
CA VAL A 94 -3.14 10.97 -0.10
C VAL A 94 -1.78 11.66 -0.15
N SER A 95 -0.96 11.40 0.84
CA SER A 95 0.39 11.96 0.94
C SER A 95 1.40 10.84 1.08
N CYS A 96 2.44 10.87 0.27
CA CYS A 96 3.55 9.93 0.35
C CYS A 96 4.86 10.68 0.45
N SER A 97 5.78 10.15 1.22
CA SER A 97 7.13 10.71 1.33
C SER A 97 8.18 9.61 1.28
N LEU A 98 9.37 10.02 0.89
CA LEU A 98 10.58 9.21 0.98
C LEU A 98 11.58 9.99 1.82
N ASP A 99 12.02 9.38 2.90
CA ASP A 99 13.10 9.89 3.72
C ASP A 99 14.18 8.81 3.90
N ARG A 100 15.12 9.04 4.79
CA ARG A 100 16.20 8.07 5.03
C ARG A 100 15.72 6.74 5.61
N ASP A 101 14.51 6.71 6.20
CA ASP A 101 13.95 5.49 6.75
C ASP A 101 13.08 4.75 5.74
N GLY A 102 12.86 5.32 4.57
CA GLY A 102 12.12 4.69 3.49
C GLY A 102 10.83 5.42 3.14
N TYR A 103 9.94 4.69 2.48
CA TYR A 103 8.67 5.24 2.02
C TYR A 103 7.61 5.15 3.11
N VAL A 104 6.80 6.20 3.22
CA VAL A 104 5.62 6.21 4.06
C VAL A 104 4.51 6.98 3.36
N CYS A 105 3.29 6.46 3.43
CA CYS A 105 2.12 7.14 2.89
C CYS A 105 1.05 7.26 3.96
N HIS A 106 0.28 8.34 3.87
CA HIS A 106 -0.83 8.60 4.77
C HIS A 106 -2.09 8.89 3.97
N PHE A 107 -3.20 8.38 4.45
CA PHE A 107 -4.53 8.65 3.91
C PHE A 107 -5.56 8.35 4.99
N GLY A 108 -6.78 8.81 4.81
CA GLY A 108 -7.79 8.60 5.82
C GLY A 108 -9.22 8.71 5.29
N PHE A 109 -10.14 8.41 6.18
CA PHE A 109 -11.57 8.48 5.88
C PHE A 109 -12.35 8.98 7.08
N ASN A 110 -13.41 9.73 6.79
CA ASN A 110 -14.45 9.98 7.77
C ASN A 110 -15.37 8.74 7.77
N LEU A 111 -15.39 8.02 8.88
CA LEU A 111 -16.14 6.77 8.97
C LEU A 111 -17.65 6.98 9.05
N ARG A 112 -18.10 8.21 9.32
CA ARG A 112 -19.52 8.52 9.34
C ARG A 112 -20.08 8.80 7.96
N SER A 113 -19.28 9.35 7.07
CA SER A 113 -19.69 9.72 5.71
C SER A 113 -19.07 8.84 4.63
N GLY A 114 -17.96 8.17 4.93
CA GLY A 114 -17.18 7.43 3.96
C GLY A 114 -16.27 8.31 3.09
N LYS A 115 -16.25 9.62 3.35
CA LYS A 115 -15.43 10.53 2.53
C LYS A 115 -13.96 10.41 2.87
N SER A 116 -13.13 10.53 1.83
CA SER A 116 -11.68 10.62 1.99
C SER A 116 -11.31 11.91 2.72
N ILE A 117 -10.35 11.81 3.63
CA ILE A 117 -9.78 12.94 4.35
C ILE A 117 -8.27 12.76 4.40
N ALA A 118 -7.54 13.83 4.72
CA ALA A 118 -6.09 13.72 4.90
C ALA A 118 -5.78 12.79 6.07
N GLY A 119 -4.72 12.01 5.92
CA GLY A 119 -4.25 11.11 6.98
C GLY A 119 -3.12 11.69 7.81
N SER A 120 -2.57 12.83 7.41
CA SER A 120 -1.47 13.49 8.12
C SER A 120 -1.47 14.98 7.84
N ILE A 121 -0.76 15.71 8.68
CA ILE A 121 -0.45 17.13 8.51
C ILE A 121 1.04 17.33 8.67
N CYS A 122 1.56 18.40 8.12
CA CYS A 122 2.95 18.80 8.36
C CYS A 122 3.11 19.41 9.76
#